data_25fbaa4f024c57a9f042da859897b5fd
#
_entry.id   25fbaa4f024c57a9f042da859897b5fd
#
_cell.length_a   1.000
_cell.length_b   1.000
_cell.length_c   1.000
_cell.angle_alpha   90.00
_cell.angle_beta   90.00
_cell.angle_gamma   90.00
#
_symmetry.space_group_name_H-M   'P 1'
#
loop_
_entity.id
_entity.type
_entity.pdbx_description
1 polymer ?
#
loop_
_entity_poly.entity_id
_entity_poly.type
_entity_poly.pdbx_seq_one_letter_code
_entity_poly.pdbx_strand_id
1 'polypeptide(L)'
;GQNASIPLKFDHCSNVVIKDIIVLNSNAWACQAYDSADGVIDGAKIITSRPNGDGISLQSCQNYEVKNCFVRSWDDSLVVKNYDQNSSDIQFSNIQIWTDFAQSMEVGYETNKGNQPEASITNITFSDITVLNNFHKPVISVHNGDDALVENITFRDITVEHEKVGSGDADEMAYLIDLNIMQSGSWSTTQNRGIIRNVVLENVNFLDGIPNASRICGFDAEHKVEDVTFKNLTILGKRIRSAKDGNFEIDDDTVSNIQFE
;
A
#
# COMPACT_ATOMS: atom_id res chain seq x y z
N GLY A 1 -10.15 7.61 25.42
CA GLY A 1 -9.42 6.55 24.81
C GLY A 1 -9.75 5.21 25.41
N GLN A 2 -10.55 4.43 24.74
CA GLN A 2 -10.71 3.02 25.12
C GLN A 2 -9.45 2.30 24.67
N ASN A 3 -8.98 1.34 25.46
CA ASN A 3 -7.83 0.51 25.15
C ASN A 3 -8.09 -0.26 23.83
N ALA A 4 -7.66 0.32 22.73
CA ALA A 4 -7.64 -0.39 21.47
C ALA A 4 -6.63 -1.54 21.62
N SER A 5 -7.07 -2.79 21.45
CA SER A 5 -6.18 -3.94 21.48
C SER A 5 -6.12 -4.56 20.11
N ILE A 6 -4.90 -4.76 19.63
CA ILE A 6 -4.60 -5.47 18.39
C ILE A 6 -4.60 -6.97 18.74
N PRO A 7 -5.51 -7.77 18.17
CA PRO A 7 -5.63 -9.18 18.53
C PRO A 7 -4.39 -10.00 18.19
N LEU A 8 -3.72 -9.68 17.10
CA LEU A 8 -2.47 -10.30 16.70
C LEU A 8 -1.38 -9.24 16.62
N LYS A 9 -0.60 -9.14 17.68
CA LYS A 9 0.52 -8.20 17.73
C LYS A 9 1.83 -8.95 17.98
N PHE A 10 2.78 -8.76 17.07
CA PHE A 10 4.13 -9.29 17.15
C PHE A 10 5.09 -8.11 17.18
N ASP A 11 5.80 -7.98 18.26
CA ASP A 11 6.65 -6.84 18.56
C ASP A 11 8.06 -7.34 18.88
N HIS A 12 9.07 -6.92 18.12
CA HIS A 12 10.46 -7.37 18.23
C HIS A 12 10.60 -8.91 18.16
N CYS A 13 9.89 -9.54 17.23
CA CYS A 13 9.86 -10.98 17.08
C CYS A 13 10.65 -11.46 15.87
N SER A 14 11.11 -12.69 15.90
CA SER A 14 11.65 -13.37 14.74
C SER A 14 11.04 -14.76 14.57
N ASN A 15 11.05 -15.29 13.34
CA ASN A 15 10.48 -16.60 13.01
C ASN A 15 8.99 -16.72 13.39
N VAL A 16 8.22 -15.68 13.14
CA VAL A 16 6.77 -15.67 13.40
C VAL A 16 6.04 -16.51 12.35
N VAL A 17 5.24 -17.47 12.80
CA VAL A 17 4.37 -18.25 11.92
C VAL A 17 2.92 -18.14 12.38
N ILE A 18 2.08 -17.57 11.52
CA ILE A 18 0.63 -17.52 11.70
C ILE A 18 0.01 -18.37 10.60
N LYS A 19 -0.83 -19.33 10.97
CA LYS A 19 -1.43 -20.22 10.00
C LYS A 19 -2.90 -20.49 10.29
N ASP A 20 -3.72 -20.45 9.23
CA ASP A 20 -5.13 -20.88 9.22
C ASP A 20 -5.97 -20.30 10.38
N ILE A 21 -5.83 -19.02 10.67
CA ILE A 21 -6.58 -18.37 11.75
C ILE A 21 -7.66 -17.45 11.21
N ILE A 22 -8.64 -17.15 12.04
CA ILE A 22 -9.71 -16.19 11.74
C ILE A 22 -9.70 -15.09 12.79
N VAL A 23 -9.62 -13.83 12.36
CA VAL A 23 -9.76 -12.64 13.19
C VAL A 23 -11.06 -11.94 12.83
N LEU A 24 -11.94 -11.78 13.82
CA LEU A 24 -13.23 -11.14 13.63
C LEU A 24 -13.36 -9.87 14.46
N ASN A 25 -13.87 -8.80 13.85
CA ASN A 25 -14.29 -7.57 14.53
C ASN A 25 -13.21 -7.00 15.48
N SER A 26 -11.99 -6.90 14.99
CA SER A 26 -10.93 -6.18 15.71
C SER A 26 -11.39 -4.77 16.08
N ASN A 27 -11.06 -4.29 17.24
CA ASN A 27 -11.36 -2.90 17.66
C ASN A 27 -10.17 -1.95 17.42
N ALA A 28 -9.16 -2.43 16.74
CA ALA A 28 -7.98 -1.73 16.24
C ALA A 28 -7.46 -2.53 15.04
N TRP A 29 -6.23 -2.36 14.63
CA TRP A 29 -5.57 -3.17 13.61
C TRP A 29 -5.72 -4.67 13.91
N ALA A 30 -5.99 -5.47 12.91
CA ALA A 30 -6.29 -6.88 13.12
C ALA A 30 -5.02 -7.72 13.32
N CYS A 31 -3.99 -7.45 12.51
CA CYS A 31 -2.70 -8.14 12.58
C CYS A 31 -1.57 -7.13 12.38
N GLN A 32 -0.69 -7.02 13.35
CA GLN A 32 0.47 -6.14 13.32
C GLN A 32 1.74 -6.94 13.59
N ALA A 33 2.72 -6.86 12.70
CA ALA A 33 4.11 -7.15 13.03
C ALA A 33 4.89 -5.82 13.07
N TYR A 34 5.67 -5.62 14.13
CA TYR A 34 6.46 -4.43 14.35
C TYR A 34 7.88 -4.81 14.73
N ASP A 35 8.86 -4.21 14.04
CA ASP A 35 10.28 -4.47 14.25
C ASP A 35 10.61 -5.97 14.34
N SER A 36 10.12 -6.70 13.35
CA SER A 36 10.12 -8.17 13.35
C SER A 36 10.68 -8.72 12.03
N ALA A 37 11.27 -9.91 12.08
CA ALA A 37 11.88 -10.54 10.92
C ALA A 37 11.49 -12.01 10.76
N ASP A 38 11.71 -12.54 9.55
CA ASP A 38 11.52 -13.95 9.22
C ASP A 38 10.09 -14.45 9.53
N GLY A 39 9.08 -13.78 8.99
CA GLY A 39 7.69 -14.06 9.28
C GLY A 39 6.93 -14.73 8.15
N VAL A 40 6.00 -15.61 8.49
CA VAL A 40 5.04 -16.22 7.55
C VAL A 40 3.62 -16.06 8.09
N ILE A 41 2.75 -15.47 7.29
CA ILE A 41 1.30 -15.42 7.53
C ILE A 41 0.61 -16.18 6.39
N ASP A 42 0.08 -17.35 6.67
CA ASP A 42 -0.50 -18.25 5.68
C ASP A 42 -1.93 -18.64 6.04
N GLY A 43 -2.90 -18.41 5.16
CA GLY A 43 -4.28 -18.83 5.33
C GLY A 43 -5.09 -17.99 6.34
N ALA A 44 -4.61 -16.81 6.73
CA ALA A 44 -5.35 -15.94 7.65
C ALA A 44 -6.61 -15.38 7.00
N LYS A 45 -7.71 -15.35 7.75
CA LYS A 45 -8.96 -14.69 7.37
C LYS A 45 -9.23 -13.56 8.34
N ILE A 46 -9.11 -12.33 7.85
CA ILE A 46 -9.35 -11.11 8.64
C ILE A 46 -10.66 -10.50 8.17
N ILE A 47 -11.59 -10.30 9.08
CA ILE A 47 -12.89 -9.72 8.80
C ILE A 47 -13.17 -8.67 9.87
N THR A 48 -12.89 -7.42 9.56
CA THR A 48 -13.12 -6.28 10.44
C THR A 48 -13.75 -5.13 9.65
N SER A 49 -14.65 -4.38 10.27
CA SER A 49 -15.36 -3.26 9.64
C SER A 49 -15.46 -2.07 10.58
N ARG A 50 -14.51 -1.90 11.48
CA ARG A 50 -14.47 -0.80 12.45
C ARG A 50 -13.40 0.21 12.08
N PRO A 51 -13.59 1.50 12.39
CA PRO A 51 -12.55 2.51 12.22
C PRO A 51 -11.22 2.09 12.83
N ASN A 52 -10.10 2.41 12.16
CA ASN A 52 -8.76 1.93 12.46
C ASN A 52 -8.64 0.38 12.47
N GLY A 53 -9.50 -0.29 11.73
CA GLY A 53 -9.46 -1.74 11.55
C GLY A 53 -8.64 -2.09 10.32
N ASP A 54 -7.32 -1.87 10.38
CA ASP A 54 -6.40 -2.32 9.34
C ASP A 54 -6.38 -3.84 9.28
N GLY A 55 -6.06 -4.39 8.13
CA GLY A 55 -5.95 -5.83 7.92
C GLY A 55 -4.62 -6.37 8.43
N ILE A 56 -3.62 -6.41 7.55
CA ILE A 56 -2.27 -6.89 7.87
C ILE A 56 -1.29 -5.73 7.71
N SER A 57 -0.70 -5.30 8.82
CA SER A 57 0.25 -4.19 8.89
C SER A 57 1.63 -4.68 9.26
N LEU A 58 2.60 -4.48 8.38
CA LEU A 58 4.01 -4.82 8.58
C LEU A 58 4.81 -3.52 8.73
N GLN A 59 5.35 -3.27 9.91
CA GLN A 59 6.05 -2.04 10.26
C GLN A 59 7.47 -2.34 10.68
N SER A 60 8.45 -1.77 9.97
CA SER A 60 9.87 -2.07 10.23
C SER A 60 10.15 -3.58 10.19
N CYS A 61 9.60 -4.27 9.20
CA CYS A 61 9.68 -5.72 9.08
C CYS A 61 10.60 -6.14 7.93
N GLN A 62 11.24 -7.28 8.09
CA GLN A 62 12.16 -7.84 7.10
C GLN A 62 11.86 -9.31 6.85
N ASN A 63 11.97 -9.73 5.58
CA ASN A 63 11.80 -11.13 5.17
C ASN A 63 10.44 -11.72 5.63
N TYR A 64 9.33 -11.12 5.15
CA TYR A 64 7.98 -11.59 5.44
C TYR A 64 7.30 -12.17 4.20
N GLU A 65 6.61 -13.28 4.39
CA GLU A 65 5.72 -13.88 3.40
C GLU A 65 4.28 -13.90 3.92
N VAL A 66 3.37 -13.20 3.23
CA VAL A 66 1.93 -13.18 3.53
C VAL A 66 1.20 -13.81 2.36
N LYS A 67 0.51 -14.93 2.58
CA LYS A 67 -0.09 -15.66 1.49
C LYS A 67 -1.41 -16.36 1.83
N ASN A 68 -2.17 -16.69 0.78
CA ASN A 68 -3.40 -17.48 0.87
C ASN A 68 -4.43 -16.87 1.84
N CYS A 69 -4.48 -15.55 1.93
CA CYS A 69 -5.29 -14.83 2.91
C CYS A 69 -6.59 -14.28 2.31
N PHE A 70 -7.55 -14.06 3.16
CA PHE A 70 -8.71 -13.21 2.89
C PHE A 70 -8.71 -12.05 3.88
N VAL A 71 -8.77 -10.82 3.37
CA VAL A 71 -8.75 -9.61 4.21
C VAL A 71 -9.93 -8.72 3.85
N ARG A 72 -10.87 -8.60 4.78
CA ARG A 72 -11.83 -7.49 4.78
C ARG A 72 -11.48 -6.55 5.91
N SER A 73 -11.15 -5.32 5.56
CA SER A 73 -10.79 -4.26 6.50
C SER A 73 -11.65 -3.02 6.29
N TRP A 74 -11.78 -2.22 7.33
CA TRP A 74 -12.32 -0.87 7.22
C TRP A 74 -11.23 0.12 6.83
N ASP A 75 -10.05 0.00 7.41
CA ASP A 75 -8.84 0.76 7.10
C ASP A 75 -7.95 0.00 6.12
N ASP A 76 -6.66 0.30 6.03
CA ASP A 76 -5.73 -0.32 5.08
C ASP A 76 -5.77 -1.84 5.13
N SER A 77 -5.91 -2.50 3.98
CA SER A 77 -6.02 -3.97 3.98
C SER A 77 -4.67 -4.66 4.09
N LEU A 78 -3.72 -4.30 3.23
CA LEU A 78 -2.33 -4.77 3.27
C LEU A 78 -1.42 -3.55 3.27
N VAL A 79 -0.62 -3.38 4.31
CA VAL A 79 0.21 -2.18 4.44
C VAL A 79 1.62 -2.46 4.94
N VAL A 80 2.59 -1.79 4.32
CA VAL A 80 4.00 -1.79 4.75
C VAL A 80 4.40 -0.38 5.16
N LYS A 81 4.91 -0.24 6.37
CA LYS A 81 5.37 1.03 6.96
C LYS A 81 6.80 0.90 7.47
N ASN A 82 7.43 2.03 7.75
CA ASN A 82 8.76 2.08 8.34
C ASN A 82 8.75 2.99 9.57
N TYR A 83 9.19 2.45 10.71
CA TYR A 83 9.29 3.15 11.98
C TYR A 83 10.75 3.21 12.44
N ASP A 84 11.18 2.25 13.24
CA ASP A 84 12.49 2.25 13.89
C ASP A 84 13.55 1.41 13.17
N GLN A 85 13.12 0.58 12.20
CA GLN A 85 14.00 -0.23 11.34
C GLN A 85 13.52 -0.13 9.90
N ASN A 86 14.39 -0.48 8.96
CA ASN A 86 14.03 -0.56 7.55
C ASN A 86 13.07 -1.72 7.30
N SER A 87 12.15 -1.53 6.37
CA SER A 87 11.27 -2.60 5.89
C SER A 87 11.81 -3.14 4.57
N SER A 88 12.01 -4.46 4.46
CA SER A 88 12.51 -5.04 3.22
C SER A 88 12.07 -6.48 3.00
N ASP A 89 12.14 -6.89 1.74
CA ASP A 89 11.96 -8.29 1.33
C ASP A 89 10.61 -8.88 1.81
N ILE A 90 9.53 -8.15 1.50
CA ILE A 90 8.17 -8.52 1.91
C ILE A 90 7.36 -8.92 0.68
N GLN A 91 6.69 -10.06 0.78
CA GLN A 91 5.85 -10.58 -0.29
C GLN A 91 4.44 -10.84 0.19
N PHE A 92 3.46 -10.30 -0.54
CA PHE A 92 2.05 -10.63 -0.42
C PHE A 92 1.63 -11.40 -1.67
N SER A 93 1.00 -12.57 -1.50
CA SER A 93 0.62 -13.40 -2.65
C SER A 93 -0.66 -14.22 -2.42
N ASN A 94 -1.43 -14.42 -3.50
CA ASN A 94 -2.68 -15.18 -3.46
C ASN A 94 -3.63 -14.69 -2.36
N ILE A 95 -4.03 -13.43 -2.43
CA ILE A 95 -4.85 -12.77 -1.40
C ILE A 95 -6.11 -12.18 -2.02
N GLN A 96 -7.24 -12.35 -1.35
CA GLN A 96 -8.48 -11.68 -1.67
C GLN A 96 -8.71 -10.53 -0.69
N ILE A 97 -9.05 -9.35 -1.21
CA ILE A 97 -9.22 -8.12 -0.44
C ILE A 97 -10.63 -7.56 -0.61
N TRP A 98 -11.19 -7.09 0.47
CA TRP A 98 -12.38 -6.26 0.51
C TRP A 98 -12.11 -5.06 1.42
N THR A 99 -11.97 -3.87 0.85
CA THR A 99 -11.68 -2.66 1.63
C THR A 99 -12.95 -1.81 1.73
N ASP A 100 -13.37 -1.51 2.96
CA ASP A 100 -14.60 -0.74 3.21
C ASP A 100 -14.36 0.78 3.16
N PHE A 101 -13.13 1.27 3.45
CA PHE A 101 -12.86 2.71 3.52
C PHE A 101 -11.47 3.14 3.03
N ALA A 102 -10.38 2.56 3.51
CA ALA A 102 -9.04 3.03 3.21
C ALA A 102 -8.39 2.31 1.99
N GLN A 103 -7.08 2.14 1.99
CA GLN A 103 -6.33 1.60 0.86
C GLN A 103 -6.36 0.06 0.83
N SER A 104 -6.44 -0.53 -0.36
CA SER A 104 -6.34 -1.99 -0.47
C SER A 104 -4.90 -2.48 -0.35
N MET A 105 -3.97 -1.82 -1.02
CA MET A 105 -2.53 -2.12 -0.95
C MET A 105 -1.77 -0.79 -0.78
N GLU A 106 -1.10 -0.65 0.35
CA GLU A 106 -0.41 0.59 0.73
C GLU A 106 1.05 0.34 1.10
N VAL A 107 1.96 1.18 0.59
CA VAL A 107 3.31 1.37 1.10
C VAL A 107 3.40 2.79 1.64
N GLY A 108 3.41 2.94 2.95
CA GLY A 108 3.36 4.23 3.65
C GLY A 108 2.14 4.33 4.57
N TYR A 109 1.62 5.48 4.92
CA TYR A 109 2.21 6.84 4.80
C TYR A 109 3.47 7.04 5.64
N GLU A 110 3.57 6.34 6.78
CA GLU A 110 4.69 6.43 7.69
C GLU A 110 5.89 5.68 7.10
N THR A 111 6.84 6.44 6.58
CA THR A 111 8.02 5.90 5.88
C THR A 111 9.33 6.15 6.62
N ASN A 112 9.31 6.90 7.72
CA ASN A 112 10.39 7.04 8.69
C ASN A 112 9.89 7.60 10.02
N LYS A 113 8.93 6.96 10.66
CA LYS A 113 8.33 7.47 11.90
C LYS A 113 9.30 7.53 13.06
N GLY A 114 10.30 6.68 13.09
CA GLY A 114 11.36 6.68 14.11
C GLY A 114 12.47 7.70 13.87
N ASN A 115 12.42 8.45 12.76
CA ASN A 115 13.42 9.44 12.37
C ASN A 115 14.85 8.88 12.38
N GLN A 116 15.02 7.69 11.82
CA GLN A 116 16.32 7.04 11.68
C GLN A 116 17.10 7.59 10.49
N PRO A 117 18.43 7.58 10.52
CA PRO A 117 19.22 7.90 9.35
C PRO A 117 19.08 6.79 8.28
N GLU A 118 19.09 7.19 7.01
CA GLU A 118 19.05 6.26 5.87
C GLU A 118 17.83 5.30 5.90
N ALA A 119 16.67 5.80 6.29
CA ALA A 119 15.44 5.01 6.30
C ALA A 119 15.08 4.49 4.91
N SER A 120 14.63 3.24 4.82
CA SER A 120 14.22 2.67 3.55
C SER A 120 13.08 1.65 3.66
N ILE A 121 12.27 1.59 2.60
CA ILE A 121 11.31 0.50 2.32
C ILE A 121 11.66 -0.06 0.95
N THR A 122 12.13 -1.30 0.90
CA THR A 122 12.69 -1.86 -0.33
C THR A 122 12.24 -3.29 -0.60
N ASN A 123 12.16 -3.67 -1.89
CA ASN A 123 11.84 -5.04 -2.30
C ASN A 123 10.48 -5.53 -1.78
N ILE A 124 9.43 -4.76 -2.05
CA ILE A 124 8.06 -5.11 -1.65
C ILE A 124 7.31 -5.62 -2.87
N THR A 125 6.69 -6.78 -2.77
CA THR A 125 5.91 -7.37 -3.86
C THR A 125 4.49 -7.71 -3.41
N PHE A 126 3.52 -7.24 -4.18
CA PHE A 126 2.12 -7.66 -4.13
C PHE A 126 1.83 -8.43 -5.42
N SER A 127 1.46 -9.71 -5.31
CA SER A 127 1.26 -10.58 -6.48
C SER A 127 0.05 -11.49 -6.34
N ASP A 128 -0.61 -11.79 -7.46
CA ASP A 128 -1.78 -12.67 -7.48
C ASP A 128 -2.85 -12.24 -6.45
N ILE A 129 -3.29 -10.99 -6.58
CA ILE A 129 -4.25 -10.40 -5.64
C ILE A 129 -5.55 -10.07 -6.37
N THR A 130 -6.67 -10.48 -5.77
CA THR A 130 -7.99 -10.08 -6.21
C THR A 130 -8.60 -9.10 -5.21
N VAL A 131 -8.81 -7.87 -5.64
CA VAL A 131 -9.57 -6.86 -4.89
C VAL A 131 -11.03 -7.00 -5.28
N LEU A 132 -11.82 -7.66 -4.43
CA LEU A 132 -13.25 -7.90 -4.66
C LEU A 132 -14.06 -6.61 -4.60
N ASN A 133 -13.68 -5.71 -3.71
CA ASN A 133 -14.27 -4.39 -3.56
C ASN A 133 -13.30 -3.41 -2.92
N ASN A 134 -13.27 -2.20 -3.46
CA ASN A 134 -12.58 -1.05 -2.88
C ASN A 134 -13.52 0.16 -2.93
N PHE A 135 -13.76 0.82 -1.80
CA PHE A 135 -14.86 1.77 -1.75
C PHE A 135 -14.43 3.24 -1.79
N HIS A 136 -13.35 3.64 -1.14
CA HIS A 136 -13.15 5.06 -0.87
C HIS A 136 -11.80 5.64 -1.29
N LYS A 137 -10.70 4.98 -0.98
CA LYS A 137 -9.33 5.45 -1.25
C LYS A 137 -8.64 4.65 -2.35
N PRO A 138 -7.42 4.97 -2.73
CA PRO A 138 -6.71 4.25 -3.78
C PRO A 138 -6.65 2.74 -3.57
N VAL A 139 -6.75 2.00 -4.66
CA VAL A 139 -6.57 0.55 -4.66
C VAL A 139 -5.09 0.18 -4.49
N ILE A 140 -4.23 0.92 -5.18
CA ILE A 140 -2.77 0.77 -5.16
C ILE A 140 -2.17 2.11 -4.80
N SER A 141 -1.36 2.14 -3.76
CA SER A 141 -0.72 3.37 -3.32
C SER A 141 0.69 3.17 -2.77
N VAL A 142 1.52 4.15 -3.06
CA VAL A 142 2.85 4.33 -2.47
C VAL A 142 2.95 5.79 -2.01
N HIS A 143 2.82 6.00 -0.73
CA HIS A 143 2.82 7.31 -0.11
C HIS A 143 4.06 7.50 0.75
N ASN A 144 5.01 8.28 0.28
CA ASN A 144 6.21 8.60 1.05
C ASN A 144 5.99 9.87 1.86
N GLY A 145 5.59 9.70 3.11
CA GLY A 145 5.25 10.81 4.01
C GLY A 145 6.44 11.41 4.77
N ASP A 146 7.60 10.78 4.72
CA ASP A 146 8.83 11.20 5.41
C ASP A 146 10.05 11.11 4.49
N ASP A 147 11.24 10.90 5.02
CA ASP A 147 12.51 10.97 4.28
C ASP A 147 13.11 9.58 3.93
N ALA A 148 12.28 8.56 3.78
CA ALA A 148 12.77 7.24 3.38
C ALA A 148 13.06 7.14 1.88
N LEU A 149 13.98 6.26 1.54
CA LEU A 149 14.09 5.69 0.21
C LEU A 149 13.04 4.59 0.06
N VAL A 150 12.05 4.80 -0.81
CA VAL A 150 11.07 3.77 -1.17
C VAL A 150 11.39 3.27 -2.57
N GLU A 151 11.86 2.03 -2.70
CA GLU A 151 12.30 1.51 -4.00
C GLU A 151 12.02 0.02 -4.20
N ASN A 152 12.00 -0.40 -5.47
CA ASN A 152 11.77 -1.78 -5.87
C ASN A 152 10.41 -2.30 -5.38
N ILE A 153 9.35 -1.56 -5.71
CA ILE A 153 7.98 -1.93 -5.35
C ILE A 153 7.29 -2.53 -6.57
N THR A 154 6.74 -3.72 -6.43
CA THR A 154 6.08 -4.43 -7.52
C THR A 154 4.65 -4.80 -7.18
N PHE A 155 3.73 -4.43 -8.05
CA PHE A 155 2.34 -4.91 -8.06
C PHE A 155 2.14 -5.73 -9.32
N ARG A 156 1.89 -7.04 -9.17
CA ARG A 156 1.82 -7.95 -10.31
C ARG A 156 0.63 -8.89 -10.24
N ASP A 157 -0.01 -9.11 -11.39
CA ASP A 157 -1.15 -10.02 -11.51
C ASP A 157 -2.29 -9.62 -10.55
N ILE A 158 -2.70 -8.36 -10.62
CA ILE A 158 -3.73 -7.78 -9.75
C ILE A 158 -5.04 -7.67 -10.53
N THR A 159 -6.11 -8.24 -10.00
CA THR A 159 -7.47 -8.07 -10.53
C THR A 159 -8.31 -7.28 -9.54
N VAL A 160 -8.90 -6.19 -10.00
CA VAL A 160 -9.84 -5.37 -9.23
C VAL A 160 -11.23 -5.62 -9.79
N GLU A 161 -12.06 -6.39 -9.08
CA GLU A 161 -13.39 -6.76 -9.54
C GLU A 161 -14.35 -5.58 -9.50
N HIS A 162 -14.32 -4.81 -8.41
CA HIS A 162 -15.12 -3.61 -8.29
C HIS A 162 -14.41 -2.54 -7.48
N GLU A 163 -14.30 -1.35 -8.05
CA GLU A 163 -13.83 -0.19 -7.33
C GLU A 163 -14.84 0.95 -7.43
N LYS A 164 -15.07 1.61 -6.34
CA LYS A 164 -15.92 2.78 -6.26
C LYS A 164 -15.23 3.80 -5.38
N VAL A 165 -14.14 4.35 -5.88
CA VAL A 165 -13.38 5.38 -5.18
C VAL A 165 -14.32 6.55 -4.91
N GLY A 166 -14.54 6.85 -3.64
CA GLY A 166 -15.43 7.92 -3.19
C GLY A 166 -14.81 9.32 -3.38
N SER A 167 -15.35 10.31 -2.70
CA SER A 167 -14.85 11.67 -2.78
C SER A 167 -13.53 11.90 -2.03
N GLY A 168 -12.97 10.87 -1.39
CA GLY A 168 -11.83 11.01 -0.49
C GLY A 168 -12.21 11.67 0.84
N ASP A 169 -11.25 11.85 1.71
CA ASP A 169 -11.35 12.79 2.82
C ASP A 169 -11.17 14.22 2.29
N ALA A 170 -11.48 15.23 3.11
CA ALA A 170 -11.49 16.64 2.67
C ALA A 170 -10.17 17.09 2.00
N ASP A 171 -9.05 16.46 2.35
CA ASP A 171 -7.72 16.80 1.85
C ASP A 171 -7.14 15.73 0.91
N GLU A 172 -7.90 14.69 0.57
CA GLU A 172 -7.44 13.59 -0.26
C GLU A 172 -8.35 13.39 -1.47
N MET A 173 -7.75 13.45 -2.65
CA MET A 173 -8.46 13.11 -3.88
C MET A 173 -8.66 11.60 -3.98
N ALA A 174 -9.75 11.21 -4.60
CA ALA A 174 -10.07 9.81 -4.85
C ALA A 174 -9.36 9.31 -6.12
N TYR A 175 -8.17 8.78 -5.99
CA TYR A 175 -7.38 8.21 -7.09
C TYR A 175 -7.51 6.67 -7.15
N LEU A 176 -7.35 6.07 -8.34
CA LEU A 176 -7.28 4.61 -8.50
C LEU A 176 -5.91 4.08 -8.06
N ILE A 177 -4.87 4.72 -8.59
CA ILE A 177 -3.47 4.46 -8.29
C ILE A 177 -2.86 5.79 -7.84
N ASP A 178 -2.15 5.78 -6.72
CA ASP A 178 -1.56 7.00 -6.17
C ASP A 178 -0.11 6.76 -5.73
N LEU A 179 0.83 7.33 -6.47
CA LEU A 179 2.26 7.33 -6.14
C LEU A 179 2.67 8.75 -5.78
N ASN A 180 2.85 9.05 -4.50
CA ASN A 180 2.95 10.42 -4.06
C ASN A 180 3.95 10.62 -2.91
N ILE A 181 4.80 11.63 -3.04
CA ILE A 181 5.67 12.11 -1.96
C ILE A 181 5.04 13.36 -1.38
N MET A 182 4.66 13.32 -0.10
CA MET A 182 3.88 14.39 0.50
C MET A 182 4.27 14.66 1.95
N GLN A 183 3.95 15.84 2.42
CA GLN A 183 3.92 16.11 3.84
C GLN A 183 2.48 15.99 4.35
N SER A 184 2.19 14.91 5.06
CA SER A 184 0.91 14.70 5.70
C SER A 184 0.88 15.39 7.07
N GLY A 185 -0.14 16.20 7.32
CA GLY A 185 -0.33 16.84 8.64
C GLY A 185 -0.61 15.83 9.76
N SER A 186 -1.06 14.63 9.43
CA SER A 186 -1.42 13.58 10.40
C SER A 186 -0.35 12.51 10.57
N TRP A 187 0.41 12.20 9.52
CA TRP A 187 1.24 10.99 9.48
C TRP A 187 2.74 11.27 9.34
N SER A 188 3.14 12.41 8.72
CA SER A 188 4.55 12.79 8.63
C SER A 188 5.12 13.17 9.99
N THR A 189 6.29 12.68 10.31
CA THR A 189 6.99 12.95 11.57
C THR A 189 8.29 13.72 11.36
N THR A 190 8.81 13.74 10.13
CA THR A 190 10.00 14.53 9.76
C THR A 190 9.63 15.74 8.90
N GLN A 191 10.54 16.70 8.80
CA GLN A 191 10.41 17.83 7.88
C GLN A 191 11.02 17.56 6.52
N ASN A 192 11.83 16.51 6.40
CA ASN A 192 12.47 16.12 5.16
C ASN A 192 11.57 15.16 4.37
N ARG A 193 11.82 15.07 3.07
CA ARG A 193 11.15 14.12 2.18
C ARG A 193 12.19 13.14 1.63
N GLY A 194 11.72 11.95 1.26
CA GLY A 194 12.52 10.96 0.58
C GLY A 194 12.20 10.89 -0.91
N ILE A 195 12.48 9.78 -1.52
CA ILE A 195 12.21 9.51 -2.93
C ILE A 195 11.44 8.21 -3.10
N ILE A 196 10.72 8.10 -4.23
CA ILE A 196 10.10 6.86 -4.68
C ILE A 196 10.74 6.52 -6.03
N ARG A 197 11.26 5.30 -6.20
CA ARG A 197 11.80 4.87 -7.47
C ARG A 197 11.64 3.37 -7.75
N ASN A 198 11.72 3.02 -9.04
CA ASN A 198 11.59 1.65 -9.51
C ASN A 198 10.30 0.97 -9.01
N VAL A 199 9.17 1.52 -9.44
CA VAL A 199 7.85 0.97 -9.16
C VAL A 199 7.31 0.31 -10.43
N VAL A 200 6.90 -0.95 -10.33
CA VAL A 200 6.38 -1.73 -11.46
C VAL A 200 4.96 -2.17 -11.17
N LEU A 201 4.05 -1.84 -12.09
CA LEU A 201 2.69 -2.39 -12.11
C LEU A 201 2.54 -3.26 -13.36
N GLU A 202 2.45 -4.58 -13.18
CA GLU A 202 2.41 -5.56 -14.27
C GLU A 202 1.13 -6.39 -14.22
N ASN A 203 0.41 -6.51 -15.35
CA ASN A 203 -0.85 -7.25 -15.43
C ASN A 203 -1.89 -6.77 -14.40
N VAL A 204 -2.13 -5.49 -14.33
CA VAL A 204 -3.13 -4.89 -13.42
C VAL A 204 -4.41 -4.62 -14.19
N ASN A 205 -5.53 -5.16 -13.72
CA ASN A 205 -6.80 -5.08 -14.42
C ASN A 205 -7.95 -4.61 -13.51
N PHE A 206 -8.49 -3.42 -13.80
CA PHE A 206 -9.71 -2.90 -13.18
C PHE A 206 -10.90 -3.31 -14.05
N LEU A 207 -11.74 -4.23 -13.54
CA LEU A 207 -12.83 -4.82 -14.32
C LEU A 207 -14.10 -3.95 -14.32
N ASP A 208 -14.47 -3.40 -13.16
CA ASP A 208 -15.68 -2.60 -12.98
C ASP A 208 -15.44 -1.49 -11.95
N GLY A 209 -16.26 -0.46 -12.01
CA GLY A 209 -16.24 0.65 -11.07
C GLY A 209 -16.26 2.03 -11.73
N ILE A 210 -15.76 3.03 -11.03
CA ILE A 210 -15.68 4.42 -11.49
C ILE A 210 -14.26 4.69 -11.99
N PRO A 211 -14.07 5.12 -13.26
CA PRO A 211 -12.75 5.37 -13.82
C PRO A 211 -12.19 6.72 -13.33
N ASN A 212 -11.89 6.81 -12.05
CA ASN A 212 -11.26 7.99 -11.48
C ASN A 212 -9.84 8.20 -12.04
N ALA A 213 -9.27 9.36 -11.79
CA ALA A 213 -7.88 9.64 -12.12
C ALA A 213 -6.93 8.73 -11.32
N SER A 214 -5.69 8.65 -11.79
CA SER A 214 -4.54 8.16 -11.03
C SER A 214 -3.53 9.30 -10.90
N ARG A 215 -2.70 9.30 -9.86
CA ARG A 215 -1.73 10.36 -9.64
C ARG A 215 -0.31 9.81 -9.51
N ILE A 216 0.66 10.57 -10.07
CA ILE A 216 2.08 10.41 -9.81
C ILE A 216 2.66 11.78 -9.54
N CYS A 217 3.14 12.02 -8.33
CA CYS A 217 3.61 13.33 -7.89
C CYS A 217 4.76 13.19 -6.89
N GLY A 218 5.89 13.81 -7.18
CA GLY A 218 6.96 14.02 -6.22
C GLY A 218 6.69 15.23 -5.33
N PHE A 219 7.63 15.59 -4.48
CA PHE A 219 7.49 16.73 -3.58
C PHE A 219 8.14 18.00 -4.13
N ASP A 220 9.33 17.86 -4.68
CA ASP A 220 10.10 18.94 -5.32
C ASP A 220 11.16 18.38 -6.29
N ALA A 221 12.06 19.21 -6.78
CA ALA A 221 13.08 18.82 -7.75
C ALA A 221 14.12 17.79 -7.24
N GLU A 222 14.27 17.64 -5.93
CA GLU A 222 15.22 16.72 -5.29
C GLU A 222 14.52 15.45 -4.76
N HIS A 223 13.21 15.54 -4.46
CA HIS A 223 12.41 14.46 -3.90
C HIS A 223 11.37 14.00 -4.92
N LYS A 224 11.79 13.12 -5.82
CA LYS A 224 11.07 12.73 -7.03
C LYS A 224 10.47 11.34 -6.95
N VAL A 225 9.47 11.13 -7.81
CA VAL A 225 9.01 9.80 -8.22
C VAL A 225 9.69 9.47 -9.55
N GLU A 226 10.46 8.39 -9.59
CA GLU A 226 11.29 8.03 -10.74
C GLU A 226 11.11 6.56 -11.14
N ASP A 227 11.33 6.27 -12.43
CA ASP A 227 11.37 4.89 -12.92
C ASP A 227 10.10 4.08 -12.62
N VAL A 228 8.95 4.57 -13.09
CA VAL A 228 7.67 3.86 -12.93
C VAL A 228 7.28 3.21 -14.25
N THR A 229 6.98 1.92 -14.21
CA THR A 229 6.58 1.17 -15.40
C THR A 229 5.21 0.52 -15.22
N PHE A 230 4.31 0.82 -16.14
CA PHE A 230 3.01 0.17 -16.27
C PHE A 230 3.06 -0.83 -17.43
N LYS A 231 3.10 -2.12 -17.12
CA LYS A 231 3.07 -3.21 -18.10
C LYS A 231 1.70 -3.86 -18.10
N ASN A 232 1.01 -3.81 -19.22
CA ASN A 232 -0.30 -4.45 -19.34
C ASN A 232 -1.33 -3.95 -18.29
N LEU A 233 -1.41 -2.64 -18.09
CA LEU A 233 -2.48 -2.02 -17.30
C LEU A 233 -3.76 -1.93 -18.14
N THR A 234 -4.89 -2.39 -17.56
CA THR A 234 -6.21 -2.31 -18.20
C THR A 234 -7.21 -1.68 -17.22
N ILE A 235 -7.96 -0.70 -17.69
CA ILE A 235 -9.02 -0.04 -16.92
C ILE A 235 -10.32 -0.14 -17.72
N LEU A 236 -11.34 -0.79 -17.16
CA LEU A 236 -12.66 -1.01 -17.74
C LEU A 236 -12.57 -1.55 -19.20
N GLY A 237 -11.72 -2.57 -19.38
CA GLY A 237 -11.50 -3.20 -20.68
C GLY A 237 -10.62 -2.40 -21.67
N LYS A 238 -10.17 -1.20 -21.32
CA LYS A 238 -9.28 -0.39 -22.13
C LYS A 238 -7.83 -0.61 -21.69
N ARG A 239 -6.97 -1.05 -22.60
CA ARG A 239 -5.52 -1.08 -22.41
C ARG A 239 -4.97 0.34 -22.31
N ILE A 240 -4.20 0.61 -21.26
CA ILE A 240 -3.58 1.90 -21.01
C ILE A 240 -2.17 1.92 -21.61
N ARG A 241 -1.92 2.84 -22.54
CA ARG A 241 -0.65 2.98 -23.27
C ARG A 241 -0.03 4.36 -23.13
N SER A 242 -0.66 5.24 -22.37
CA SER A 242 -0.18 6.58 -22.07
C SER A 242 -0.87 7.13 -20.83
N ALA A 243 -0.29 8.15 -20.22
CA ALA A 243 -0.90 8.87 -19.12
C ALA A 243 -2.33 9.35 -19.46
N LYS A 244 -2.50 9.88 -20.65
CA LYS A 244 -3.82 10.35 -21.12
C LYS A 244 -4.85 9.23 -21.23
N ASP A 245 -4.44 8.04 -21.66
CA ASP A 245 -5.36 6.91 -21.80
C ASP A 245 -5.96 6.47 -20.47
N GLY A 246 -5.15 6.51 -19.41
CA GLY A 246 -5.52 6.10 -18.08
C GLY A 246 -5.92 7.25 -17.15
N ASN A 247 -6.07 8.47 -17.69
CA ASN A 247 -6.39 9.65 -16.89
C ASN A 247 -5.40 9.86 -15.72
N PHE A 248 -4.08 9.74 -16.01
CA PHE A 248 -3.03 9.99 -15.01
C PHE A 248 -2.72 11.48 -14.93
N GLU A 249 -2.75 11.99 -13.71
CA GLU A 249 -2.22 13.29 -13.33
C GLU A 249 -0.75 13.11 -12.95
N ILE A 250 0.16 13.59 -13.79
CA ILE A 250 1.61 13.47 -13.59
C ILE A 250 2.19 14.88 -13.45
N ASP A 251 2.94 15.11 -12.38
CA ASP A 251 3.67 16.36 -12.18
C ASP A 251 5.04 16.27 -12.86
N ASP A 252 5.15 16.85 -14.06
CA ASP A 252 6.35 16.80 -14.90
C ASP A 252 7.61 17.42 -14.26
N ASP A 253 7.46 18.30 -13.26
CA ASP A 253 8.59 18.92 -12.55
C ASP A 253 9.23 17.98 -11.51
N THR A 254 8.43 17.08 -10.97
CA THR A 254 8.82 16.21 -9.85
C THR A 254 8.78 14.70 -10.19
N VAL A 255 8.52 14.36 -11.45
CA VAL A 255 8.40 12.96 -11.90
C VAL A 255 9.31 12.74 -13.11
N SER A 256 9.95 11.59 -13.18
CA SER A 256 10.81 11.24 -14.33
C SER A 256 10.72 9.76 -14.71
N ASN A 257 10.93 9.48 -16.00
CA ASN A 257 10.98 8.14 -16.58
C ASN A 257 9.75 7.27 -16.27
N ILE A 258 8.57 7.72 -16.78
CA ILE A 258 7.33 6.95 -16.67
C ILE A 258 7.05 6.23 -17.99
N GLN A 259 6.82 4.93 -17.94
CA GLN A 259 6.63 4.08 -19.11
C GLN A 259 5.28 3.35 -19.05
N PHE A 260 4.62 3.29 -20.21
CA PHE A 260 3.37 2.53 -20.41
C PHE A 260 3.57 1.53 -21.56
N GLU A 261 3.56 0.23 -21.25
CA GLU A 261 3.87 -0.88 -22.16
C GLU A 261 2.68 -1.79 -22.44
#